data_83376620b88125a0f2c0b9bbbdb1a0c4
#
_entry.id   83376620b88125a0f2c0b9bbbdb1a0c4
#
_cell.length_a   1.000
_cell.length_b   1.000
_cell.length_c   1.000
_cell.angle_alpha   90.00
_cell.angle_beta   90.00
_cell.angle_gamma   90.00
#
_symmetry.space_group_name_H-M   'P 1'
#
loop_
_entity.id
_entity.type
_entity.pdbx_description
1 polymer ?
#
loop_
_entity_poly.entity_id
_entity_poly.type
_entity_poly.pdbx_seq_one_letter_code
_entity_poly.pdbx_strand_id
1 'polypeptide(L)'
;MVSSELLRRFTLFAGQSSYMLEEIAMLSSKLSVAKGDWIFRENEEATKFYIVLEGQIALTMYLYYKDSGQHLKTTSPLTKGELFGWSSVVVPHHYKLGARADADSELLVIDAVGLCQLLDDNHEFGYTFYKKIAEEISERLEFKLVQLLSLILEPEEELEKKT
;
A
#
# COMPACT_ATOMS: atom_id res chain seq x y z
N MET A 1 -21.56 -1.68 -5.57
CA MET A 1 -20.86 -2.77 -6.30
C MET A 1 -19.72 -2.13 -7.08
N VAL A 2 -18.54 -2.70 -7.06
CA VAL A 2 -17.40 -2.24 -7.85
C VAL A 2 -17.60 -2.71 -9.30
N SER A 3 -17.31 -1.84 -10.28
CA SER A 3 -17.41 -2.22 -11.70
C SER A 3 -16.06 -2.69 -12.24
N SER A 4 -16.07 -3.60 -13.20
CA SER A 4 -14.87 -4.03 -13.92
C SER A 4 -14.19 -2.86 -14.65
N GLU A 5 -14.94 -1.87 -15.08
CA GLU A 5 -14.41 -0.63 -15.69
C GLU A 5 -13.58 0.21 -14.71
N LEU A 6 -13.94 0.22 -13.41
CA LEU A 6 -13.11 0.87 -12.41
C LEU A 6 -11.77 0.13 -12.25
N LEU A 7 -11.80 -1.19 -12.18
CA LEU A 7 -10.60 -2.01 -12.04
C LEU A 7 -9.64 -1.86 -13.22
N ARG A 8 -10.17 -1.70 -14.43
CA ARG A 8 -9.40 -1.51 -15.66
C ARG A 8 -8.49 -0.28 -15.64
N ARG A 9 -8.77 0.70 -14.78
CA ARG A 9 -7.98 1.93 -14.62
C ARG A 9 -6.67 1.72 -13.86
N PHE A 10 -6.54 0.61 -13.13
CA PHE A 10 -5.35 0.34 -12.34
C PHE A 10 -4.36 -0.51 -13.13
N THR A 11 -3.10 -0.09 -13.14
CA THR A 11 -2.00 -0.81 -13.82
C THR A 11 -1.85 -2.23 -13.32
N LEU A 12 -2.19 -2.46 -12.05
CA LEU A 12 -2.19 -3.79 -11.42
C LEU A 12 -3.03 -4.81 -12.19
N PHE A 13 -4.14 -4.38 -12.80
CA PHE A 13 -5.08 -5.23 -13.52
C PHE A 13 -5.02 -5.02 -15.05
N ALA A 14 -4.00 -4.27 -15.54
CA ALA A 14 -3.86 -4.01 -16.95
C ALA A 14 -3.65 -5.31 -17.75
N GLY A 15 -4.34 -5.42 -18.89
CA GLY A 15 -4.26 -6.60 -19.76
C GLY A 15 -5.15 -7.78 -19.36
N GLN A 16 -5.85 -7.70 -18.20
CA GLN A 16 -6.74 -8.77 -17.77
C GLN A 16 -8.04 -8.82 -18.61
N SER A 17 -8.54 -10.03 -18.82
CA SER A 17 -9.81 -10.27 -19.53
C SER A 17 -10.99 -9.66 -18.75
N SER A 18 -12.10 -9.38 -19.47
CA SER A 18 -13.32 -8.88 -18.81
C SER A 18 -13.84 -9.86 -17.77
N TYR A 19 -13.76 -11.17 -18.04
CA TYR A 19 -14.12 -12.21 -17.08
C TYR A 19 -13.29 -12.11 -15.80
N MET A 20 -11.95 -12.00 -15.89
CA MET A 20 -11.09 -11.88 -14.71
C MET A 20 -11.39 -10.60 -13.92
N LEU A 21 -11.63 -9.47 -14.60
CA LEU A 21 -12.02 -8.23 -13.94
C LEU A 21 -13.37 -8.33 -13.23
N GLU A 22 -14.32 -9.11 -13.75
CA GLU A 22 -15.61 -9.37 -13.09
C GLU A 22 -15.42 -10.22 -11.82
N GLU A 23 -14.59 -11.26 -11.87
CA GLU A 23 -14.24 -12.07 -10.69
C GLU A 23 -13.60 -11.20 -9.60
N ILE A 24 -12.63 -10.34 -9.95
CA ILE A 24 -12.01 -9.41 -8.99
C ILE A 24 -13.04 -8.41 -8.46
N ALA A 25 -13.95 -7.92 -9.31
CA ALA A 25 -14.99 -6.99 -8.90
C ALA A 25 -15.95 -7.61 -7.86
N MET A 26 -16.26 -8.91 -7.98
CA MET A 26 -17.07 -9.64 -6.99
C MET A 26 -16.38 -9.73 -5.62
N LEU A 27 -15.06 -9.80 -5.59
CA LEU A 27 -14.25 -9.78 -4.36
C LEU A 27 -14.05 -8.37 -3.80
N SER A 28 -14.52 -7.33 -4.49
CA SER A 28 -14.18 -5.95 -4.23
C SER A 28 -15.36 -5.15 -3.67
N SER A 29 -15.05 -4.20 -2.81
CA SER A 29 -16.00 -3.22 -2.28
C SER A 29 -15.34 -1.84 -2.20
N LYS A 30 -16.16 -0.81 -1.99
CA LYS A 30 -15.69 0.53 -1.65
C LYS A 30 -15.83 0.76 -0.16
N LEU A 31 -14.86 1.45 0.42
CA LEU A 31 -14.82 1.83 1.83
C LEU A 31 -14.53 3.32 1.93
N SER A 32 -15.43 4.06 2.56
CA SER A 32 -15.19 5.45 2.95
C SER A 32 -14.65 5.48 4.38
N VAL A 33 -13.58 6.24 4.59
CA VAL A 33 -12.93 6.41 5.90
C VAL A 33 -12.75 7.90 6.17
N ALA A 34 -13.05 8.33 7.40
CA ALA A 34 -12.84 9.71 7.80
C ALA A 34 -11.37 9.96 8.19
N LYS A 35 -10.93 11.21 8.08
CA LYS A 35 -9.60 11.61 8.54
C LYS A 35 -9.37 11.18 9.99
N GLY A 36 -8.26 10.48 10.22
CA GLY A 36 -7.85 9.97 11.53
C GLY A 36 -8.28 8.53 11.81
N ASP A 37 -9.19 7.96 11.02
CA ASP A 37 -9.63 6.57 11.18
C ASP A 37 -8.52 5.60 10.79
N TRP A 38 -8.45 4.49 11.54
CA TRP A 38 -7.58 3.38 11.21
C TRP A 38 -8.26 2.44 10.23
N ILE A 39 -7.53 2.06 9.18
CA ILE A 39 -7.93 1.02 8.23
C ILE A 39 -7.53 -0.35 8.77
N PHE A 40 -6.31 -0.44 9.28
CA PHE A 40 -5.77 -1.59 10.01
C PHE A 40 -4.56 -1.15 10.85
N ARG A 41 -4.19 -1.97 11.82
CA ARG A 41 -3.03 -1.72 12.69
C ARG A 41 -1.88 -2.66 12.36
N GLU A 42 -0.70 -2.28 12.78
CA GLU A 42 0.52 -3.11 12.71
C GLU A 42 0.28 -4.45 13.44
N ASN A 43 0.73 -5.55 12.84
CA ASN A 43 0.59 -6.93 13.30
C ASN A 43 -0.83 -7.52 13.28
N GLU A 44 -1.85 -6.80 12.85
CA GLU A 44 -3.15 -7.41 12.58
C GLU A 44 -3.06 -8.41 11.41
N GLU A 45 -3.96 -9.40 11.41
CA GLU A 45 -4.12 -10.34 10.31
C GLU A 45 -4.49 -9.60 9.03
N ALA A 46 -3.73 -9.84 7.97
CA ALA A 46 -3.89 -9.15 6.70
C ALA A 46 -4.86 -9.93 5.80
N THR A 47 -6.12 -9.57 5.85
CA THR A 47 -7.21 -10.21 5.08
C THR A 47 -7.71 -9.37 3.91
N LYS A 48 -7.22 -8.15 3.77
CA LYS A 48 -7.68 -7.20 2.74
C LYS A 48 -6.50 -6.55 2.03
N PHE A 49 -6.68 -6.34 0.73
CA PHE A 49 -5.79 -5.58 -0.15
C PHE A 49 -6.47 -4.27 -0.54
N TYR A 50 -5.74 -3.17 -0.66
CA TYR A 50 -6.31 -1.85 -0.82
C TYR A 50 -5.69 -1.05 -1.97
N ILE A 51 -6.53 -0.22 -2.61
CA ILE A 51 -6.09 0.84 -3.54
C ILE A 51 -6.79 2.14 -3.15
N VAL A 52 -6.05 3.24 -3.12
CA VAL A 52 -6.61 4.56 -2.83
C VAL A 52 -7.40 5.06 -4.05
N LEU A 53 -8.69 5.29 -3.90
CA LEU A 53 -9.55 5.89 -4.92
C LEU A 53 -9.51 7.42 -4.84
N GLU A 54 -9.62 7.95 -3.62
CA GLU A 54 -9.55 9.38 -3.30
C GLU A 54 -8.99 9.58 -1.89
N GLY A 55 -8.43 10.76 -1.61
CA GLY A 55 -7.90 11.12 -0.31
C GLY A 55 -6.43 10.76 -0.11
N GLN A 56 -6.06 10.53 1.15
CA GLN A 56 -4.66 10.29 1.55
C GLN A 56 -4.59 9.28 2.70
N ILE A 57 -3.70 8.29 2.57
CA ILE A 57 -3.47 7.24 3.57
C ILE A 57 -2.03 7.27 4.03
N ALA A 58 -1.79 7.44 5.33
CA ALA A 58 -0.48 7.33 5.94
C ALA A 58 -0.22 5.91 6.42
N LEU A 59 0.89 5.32 6.01
CA LEU A 59 1.39 4.10 6.61
C LEU A 59 2.17 4.46 7.88
N THR A 60 2.00 3.68 8.94
CA THR A 60 2.51 3.99 10.27
C THR A 60 3.29 2.83 10.85
N MET A 61 4.26 3.14 11.70
CA MET A 61 5.06 2.17 12.44
C MET A 61 5.34 2.70 13.84
N TYR A 62 5.27 1.83 14.85
CA TYR A 62 5.74 2.16 16.17
C TYR A 62 7.25 1.91 16.28
N LEU A 63 8.01 2.96 16.60
CA LEU A 63 9.45 2.85 16.86
C LEU A 63 9.71 3.03 18.36
N TYR A 64 10.59 2.19 18.88
CA TYR A 64 11.04 2.25 20.28
C TYR A 64 12.34 3.07 20.36
N TYR A 65 12.30 4.14 21.13
CA TYR A 65 13.48 4.95 21.47
C TYR A 65 13.87 4.68 22.92
N LYS A 66 15.17 4.45 23.16
CA LYS A 66 15.69 4.06 24.46
C LYS A 66 15.37 5.07 25.58
N ASP A 67 15.35 6.37 25.24
CA ASP A 67 15.23 7.46 26.20
C ASP A 67 13.80 8.05 26.28
N SER A 68 12.94 7.82 25.29
CA SER A 68 11.61 8.43 25.19
C SER A 68 10.46 7.44 24.95
N GLY A 69 10.77 6.14 24.92
CA GLY A 69 9.75 5.09 24.77
C GLY A 69 9.26 4.90 23.33
N GLN A 70 7.99 4.53 23.20
CA GLN A 70 7.37 4.17 21.94
C GLN A 70 6.79 5.42 21.24
N HIS A 71 7.17 5.64 19.98
CA HIS A 71 6.67 6.72 19.15
C HIS A 71 6.07 6.21 17.85
N LEU A 72 4.89 6.72 17.48
CA LEU A 72 4.28 6.46 16.19
C LEU A 72 4.97 7.32 15.12
N LYS A 73 5.52 6.69 14.11
CA LYS A 73 6.05 7.34 12.91
C LYS A 73 5.13 7.09 11.73
N THR A 74 5.02 8.08 10.86
CA THR A 74 4.21 8.02 9.63
C THR A 74 5.09 8.19 8.42
N THR A 75 4.72 7.51 7.33
CA THR A 75 5.34 7.70 6.02
C THR A 75 4.71 8.89 5.29
N SER A 76 5.28 9.28 4.15
CA SER A 76 4.59 10.17 3.21
C SER A 76 3.24 9.54 2.81
N PRO A 77 2.17 10.35 2.73
CA PRO A 77 0.84 9.82 2.42
C PRO A 77 0.81 9.12 1.05
N LEU A 78 0.09 8.01 1.00
CA LEU A 78 -0.33 7.37 -0.24
C LEU A 78 -1.52 8.14 -0.81
N THR A 79 -1.53 8.31 -2.12
CA THR A 79 -2.53 9.09 -2.85
C THR A 79 -3.25 8.22 -3.88
N LYS A 80 -4.14 8.82 -4.65
CA LYS A 80 -4.96 8.15 -5.66
C LYS A 80 -4.16 7.23 -6.58
N GLY A 81 -4.61 5.99 -6.68
CA GLY A 81 -4.02 4.93 -7.51
C GLY A 81 -2.98 4.08 -6.80
N GLU A 82 -2.46 4.53 -5.65
CA GLU A 82 -1.44 3.80 -4.93
C GLU A 82 -2.01 2.61 -4.15
N LEU A 83 -1.21 1.54 -4.11
CA LEU A 83 -1.57 0.25 -3.49
C LEU A 83 -1.02 0.19 -2.06
N PHE A 84 -1.74 -0.51 -1.18
CA PHE A 84 -1.22 -0.87 0.15
C PHE A 84 -1.90 -2.13 0.70
N GLY A 85 -1.35 -2.66 1.79
CA GLY A 85 -1.85 -3.88 2.39
C GLY A 85 -1.45 -5.16 1.64
N TRP A 86 -0.40 -5.14 0.80
CA TRP A 86 0.08 -6.34 0.08
C TRP A 86 0.58 -7.47 0.98
N SER A 87 0.78 -7.23 2.28
CA SER A 87 0.98 -8.31 3.25
C SER A 87 -0.17 -9.33 3.26
N SER A 88 -1.34 -8.93 2.76
CA SER A 88 -2.51 -9.82 2.65
C SER A 88 -2.36 -10.89 1.55
N VAL A 89 -1.48 -10.66 0.58
CA VAL A 89 -1.23 -11.61 -0.54
C VAL A 89 0.12 -12.31 -0.45
N VAL A 90 0.88 -12.09 0.65
CA VAL A 90 2.15 -12.78 0.92
C VAL A 90 2.20 -13.27 2.35
N VAL A 91 2.81 -14.45 2.57
CA VAL A 91 3.00 -15.01 3.91
C VAL A 91 3.89 -14.09 4.78
N PRO A 92 3.66 -13.97 6.07
CA PRO A 92 2.73 -14.71 6.92
C PRO A 92 1.33 -14.07 7.07
N HIS A 93 0.89 -13.24 6.12
CA HIS A 93 -0.43 -12.58 6.10
C HIS A 93 -0.70 -11.74 7.36
N HIS A 94 0.28 -10.92 7.76
CA HIS A 94 0.14 -9.92 8.82
C HIS A 94 0.66 -8.56 8.33
N TYR A 95 -0.10 -7.50 8.60
CA TYR A 95 0.31 -6.16 8.22
C TYR A 95 1.59 -5.75 8.95
N LYS A 96 2.62 -5.41 8.19
CA LYS A 96 3.93 -4.97 8.75
C LYS A 96 3.92 -3.53 9.21
N LEU A 97 2.99 -2.74 8.69
CA LEU A 97 2.73 -1.35 9.06
C LEU A 97 1.26 -1.20 9.38
N GLY A 98 0.89 -0.21 10.17
CA GLY A 98 -0.49 0.24 10.27
C GLY A 98 -0.84 1.15 9.10
N ALA A 99 -2.14 1.35 8.84
CA ALA A 99 -2.65 2.31 7.86
C ALA A 99 -3.74 3.17 8.49
N ARG A 100 -3.61 4.49 8.36
CA ARG A 100 -4.55 5.48 8.89
C ARG A 100 -4.89 6.51 7.82
N ALA A 101 -6.13 6.96 7.77
CA ALA A 101 -6.56 8.02 6.89
C ALA A 101 -5.96 9.37 7.34
N ASP A 102 -5.22 10.03 6.45
CA ASP A 102 -4.64 11.36 6.69
C ASP A 102 -5.55 12.49 6.18
N ALA A 103 -6.51 12.12 5.34
CA ALA A 103 -7.66 12.91 4.90
C ALA A 103 -8.88 12.00 4.76
N ASP A 104 -10.08 12.59 4.65
CA ASP A 104 -11.27 11.83 4.26
C ASP A 104 -10.98 11.13 2.94
N SER A 105 -11.19 9.81 2.90
CA SER A 105 -10.71 8.98 1.81
C SER A 105 -11.74 7.95 1.36
N GLU A 106 -11.69 7.59 0.08
CA GLU A 106 -12.40 6.45 -0.50
C GLU A 106 -11.38 5.40 -0.96
N LEU A 107 -11.59 4.15 -0.58
CA LEU A 107 -10.72 3.03 -0.86
C LEU A 107 -11.45 1.97 -1.69
N LEU A 108 -10.75 1.37 -2.64
CA LEU A 108 -11.09 0.06 -3.16
C LEU A 108 -10.50 -0.98 -2.21
N VAL A 109 -11.34 -1.88 -1.73
CA VAL A 109 -10.97 -2.97 -0.81
C VAL A 109 -11.23 -4.29 -1.51
N ILE A 110 -10.24 -5.15 -1.56
CA ILE A 110 -10.33 -6.47 -2.20
C ILE A 110 -10.14 -7.53 -1.13
N ASP A 111 -11.03 -8.53 -1.10
CA ASP A 111 -10.87 -9.69 -0.22
C ASP A 111 -9.64 -10.50 -0.61
N ALA A 112 -8.66 -10.57 0.29
CA ALA A 112 -7.38 -11.18 -0.03
C ALA A 112 -7.43 -12.71 -0.10
N VAL A 113 -8.33 -13.35 0.63
CA VAL A 113 -8.49 -14.81 0.59
C VAL A 113 -8.97 -15.24 -0.79
N GLY A 114 -10.05 -14.62 -1.27
CA GLY A 114 -10.56 -14.88 -2.62
C GLY A 114 -9.57 -14.46 -3.71
N LEU A 115 -8.85 -13.35 -3.51
CA LEU A 115 -7.83 -12.90 -4.47
C LEU A 115 -6.69 -13.91 -4.57
N CYS A 116 -6.14 -14.40 -3.45
CA CYS A 116 -5.09 -15.44 -3.46
C CYS A 116 -5.57 -16.68 -4.19
N GLN A 117 -6.80 -17.13 -3.97
CA GLN A 117 -7.36 -18.27 -4.69
C GLN A 117 -7.43 -18.02 -6.20
N LEU A 118 -7.89 -16.85 -6.64
CA LEU A 118 -7.87 -16.48 -8.07
C LEU A 118 -6.45 -16.48 -8.66
N LEU A 119 -5.46 -16.00 -7.91
CA LEU A 119 -4.06 -15.97 -8.33
C LEU A 119 -3.47 -17.38 -8.45
N ASP A 120 -3.84 -18.30 -7.55
CA ASP A 120 -3.40 -19.68 -7.55
C ASP A 120 -4.08 -20.49 -8.66
N ASP A 121 -5.37 -20.26 -8.91
CA ASP A 121 -6.14 -20.94 -9.95
C ASP A 121 -5.78 -20.45 -11.36
N ASN A 122 -5.29 -19.21 -11.49
CA ASN A 122 -4.87 -18.62 -12.77
C ASN A 122 -3.42 -18.15 -12.72
N HIS A 123 -2.50 -19.03 -13.10
CA HIS A 123 -1.06 -18.78 -13.02
C HIS A 123 -0.58 -17.61 -13.88
N GLU A 124 -1.22 -17.33 -15.02
CA GLU A 124 -0.88 -16.19 -15.87
C GLU A 124 -1.24 -14.87 -15.17
N PHE A 125 -2.44 -14.81 -14.59
CA PHE A 125 -2.84 -13.66 -13.77
C PHE A 125 -1.95 -13.55 -12.51
N GLY A 126 -1.72 -14.66 -11.80
CA GLY A 126 -0.85 -14.69 -10.62
C GLY A 126 0.54 -14.15 -10.92
N TYR A 127 1.17 -14.60 -12.02
CA TYR A 127 2.47 -14.11 -12.44
C TYR A 127 2.46 -12.61 -12.72
N THR A 128 1.51 -12.10 -13.49
CA THR A 128 1.42 -10.69 -13.85
C THR A 128 1.12 -9.82 -12.64
N PHE A 129 0.26 -10.28 -11.74
CA PHE A 129 -0.07 -9.61 -10.49
C PHE A 129 1.15 -9.46 -9.58
N TYR A 130 1.84 -10.56 -9.25
CA TYR A 130 3.02 -10.51 -8.38
C TYR A 130 4.18 -9.76 -9.01
N LYS A 131 4.33 -9.81 -10.33
CA LYS A 131 5.31 -8.96 -11.02
C LYS A 131 5.01 -7.47 -10.80
N LYS A 132 3.75 -7.05 -10.92
CA LYS A 132 3.34 -5.66 -10.66
C LYS A 132 3.53 -5.25 -9.20
N ILE A 133 3.23 -6.13 -8.25
CA ILE A 133 3.52 -5.89 -6.83
C ILE A 133 5.03 -5.72 -6.60
N ALA A 134 5.87 -6.55 -7.22
CA ALA A 134 7.32 -6.44 -7.10
C ALA A 134 7.86 -5.12 -7.69
N GLU A 135 7.35 -4.69 -8.84
CA GLU A 135 7.66 -3.39 -9.45
C GLU A 135 7.30 -2.25 -8.47
N GLU A 136 6.09 -2.23 -7.94
CA GLU A 136 5.61 -1.23 -6.99
C GLU A 136 6.46 -1.18 -5.70
N ILE A 137 6.81 -2.34 -5.14
CA ILE A 137 7.67 -2.43 -3.96
C ILE A 137 9.06 -1.88 -4.27
N SER A 138 9.63 -2.22 -5.43
CA SER A 138 10.96 -1.75 -5.86
C SER A 138 11.00 -0.22 -5.99
N GLU A 139 10.02 0.37 -6.67
CA GLU A 139 9.92 1.83 -6.83
C GLU A 139 9.76 2.54 -5.48
N ARG A 140 8.89 2.00 -4.61
CA ARG A 140 8.67 2.56 -3.27
C ARG A 140 9.90 2.45 -2.38
N LEU A 141 10.64 1.34 -2.47
CA LEU A 141 11.91 1.16 -1.76
C LEU A 141 12.96 2.16 -2.23
N GLU A 142 13.14 2.30 -3.55
CA GLU A 142 14.09 3.25 -4.13
C GLU A 142 13.79 4.67 -3.67
N PHE A 143 12.53 5.12 -3.77
CA PHE A 143 12.12 6.43 -3.31
C PHE A 143 12.43 6.65 -1.82
N LYS A 144 12.18 5.64 -0.96
CA LYS A 144 12.47 5.74 0.48
C LYS A 144 13.96 5.74 0.78
N LEU A 145 14.76 5.00 0.01
CA LEU A 145 16.23 5.03 0.13
C LEU A 145 16.79 6.41 -0.24
N VAL A 146 16.32 7.01 -1.33
CA VAL A 146 16.74 8.36 -1.73
C VAL A 146 16.37 9.38 -0.64
N GLN A 147 15.16 9.31 -0.09
CA GLN A 147 14.75 10.17 1.02
C GLN A 147 15.65 10.00 2.25
N LEU A 148 15.99 8.76 2.61
CA LEU A 148 16.86 8.46 3.75
C LEU A 148 18.27 9.01 3.51
N LEU A 149 18.85 8.76 2.34
CA LEU A 149 20.20 9.25 1.99
C LEU A 149 20.25 10.77 1.98
N SER A 150 19.22 11.46 1.48
CA SER A 150 19.18 12.93 1.49
C SER A 150 19.10 13.53 2.89
N LEU A 151 18.61 12.79 3.89
CA LEU A 151 18.62 13.20 5.31
C LEU A 151 19.96 12.96 5.99
N ILE A 152 20.75 11.99 5.49
CA ILE A 152 22.06 11.63 6.08
C ILE A 152 23.19 12.46 5.46
N LEU A 153 23.06 12.75 4.16
CA LEU A 153 24.01 13.57 3.42
C LEU A 153 23.58 15.05 3.52
N GLU A 154 23.82 15.70 4.65
CA GLU A 154 23.79 17.15 4.69
C GLU A 154 24.84 17.69 3.72
N PRO A 155 24.55 18.72 2.90
CA PRO A 155 25.56 19.31 2.02
C PRO A 155 26.70 19.84 2.88
N GLU A 156 27.93 19.48 2.58
CA GLU A 156 29.15 20.00 3.25
C GLU A 156 29.38 21.51 3.07
N GLU A 157 28.40 22.26 2.58
CA GLU A 157 28.55 23.69 2.24
C GLU A 157 28.60 24.67 3.45
N GLU A 158 28.42 24.20 4.69
CA GLU A 158 28.49 25.12 5.86
C GLU A 158 29.85 25.13 6.59
N LEU A 159 30.82 24.28 6.21
CA LEU A 159 32.12 24.24 6.88
C LEU A 159 33.15 25.25 6.34
N GLU A 160 32.96 25.80 5.13
CA GLU A 160 33.91 26.76 4.55
C GLU A 160 33.68 28.22 4.92
N LYS A 161 32.61 28.55 5.64
CA LYS A 161 32.32 29.97 6.06
C LYS A 161 32.76 30.34 7.46
N LYS A 162 33.55 29.49 8.13
CA LYS A 162 34.07 29.76 9.47
C LYS A 162 35.60 29.70 9.58
N THR A 163 36.32 30.00 8.49
CA THR A 163 37.77 30.19 8.55
C THR A 163 38.13 31.64 8.18
#